data_25c5e10209e6e08f6b130e22ebf84ea1
#
_entry.id   25c5e10209e6e08f6b130e22ebf84ea1
#
_cell.length_a   1.000
_cell.length_b   1.000
_cell.length_c   1.000
_cell.angle_alpha   90.00
_cell.angle_beta   90.00
_cell.angle_gamma   90.00
#
_symmetry.space_group_name_H-M   'P 1'
#
loop_
_entity.id
_entity.type
_entity.pdbx_description
1 polymer ?
#
loop_
_entity_poly.entity_id
_entity_poly.type
_entity_poly.pdbx_seq_one_letter_code
_entity_poly.pdbx_strand_id
1 'polypeptide(L)' 'MRQYTCVHVKKGTIEVEASSSYGAAQEAAKQWKLKSTSGIDAYLHTEEAQ' A
#
# COMPACT_ATOMS: atom_id res chain seq x y z
N MET A 1 1.51 -6.68 12.44
CA MET A 1 1.39 -5.92 11.19
C MET A 1 0.49 -6.63 10.22
N ARG A 2 -0.04 -5.92 9.28
CA ARG A 2 -0.98 -6.49 8.33
C ARG A 2 -0.50 -6.26 6.91
N GLN A 3 -0.96 -7.10 6.03
CA GLN A 3 -0.62 -6.95 4.63
C GLN A 3 -1.62 -6.02 3.96
N TYR A 4 -1.09 -5.10 3.19
CA TYR A 4 -1.92 -4.17 2.44
C TYR A 4 -1.58 -4.26 0.96
N THR A 5 -2.59 -4.09 0.13
CA THR A 5 -2.40 -4.01 -1.31
C THR A 5 -2.47 -2.55 -1.70
N CYS A 6 -1.39 -2.05 -2.29
CA CYS A 6 -1.33 -0.65 -2.70
C CYS A 6 -1.40 -0.56 -4.21
N VAL A 7 -2.25 0.32 -4.69
CA VAL A 7 -2.49 0.46 -6.12
C VAL A 7 -2.22 1.90 -6.53
N HIS A 8 -1.51 2.06 -7.63
CA HIS A 8 -1.25 3.38 -8.19
C HIS A 8 -1.58 3.32 -9.68
N VAL A 9 -2.28 4.35 -10.17
CA VAL A 9 -2.77 4.30 -11.54
C VAL A 9 -1.64 4.19 -12.56
N LYS A 10 -0.46 4.69 -12.23
CA LYS A 10 0.66 4.66 -13.15
C LYS A 10 1.72 3.64 -12.79
N LYS A 11 1.77 3.23 -11.56
CA LYS A 11 2.83 2.34 -11.09
C LYS A 11 2.39 0.89 -10.96
N GLY A 12 1.10 0.65 -10.88
CA GLY A 12 0.61 -0.70 -10.77
C GLY A 12 0.20 -1.04 -9.36
N THR A 13 0.42 -2.29 -9.00
CA THR A 13 -0.03 -2.81 -7.72
C THR A 13 1.12 -3.50 -7.02
N ILE A 14 1.27 -3.24 -5.72
CA ILE A 14 2.23 -3.97 -4.90
C ILE A 14 1.61 -4.29 -3.56
N GLU A 15 2.22 -5.24 -2.86
CA GLU A 15 1.77 -5.61 -1.53
C GLU A 15 2.85 -5.23 -0.53
N VAL A 16 2.43 -4.62 0.56
CA VAL A 16 3.37 -4.20 1.60
C VAL A 16 2.81 -4.57 2.95
N GLU A 17 3.68 -4.62 3.95
CA GLU A 17 3.29 -4.84 5.33
C GLU A 17 3.35 -3.52 6.08
N ALA A 18 2.31 -3.23 6.83
CA ALA A 18 2.27 -2.01 7.62
C ALA A 18 1.25 -2.17 8.72
N SER A 19 1.30 -1.26 9.68
CA SER A 19 0.34 -1.30 10.78
C SER A 19 -0.93 -0.54 10.43
N SER A 20 -0.91 0.25 9.37
CA SER A 20 -2.09 1.01 8.98
C SER A 20 -2.04 1.26 7.48
N SER A 21 -3.18 1.65 6.92
CA SER A 21 -3.22 1.92 5.49
C SER A 21 -2.33 3.09 5.12
N TYR A 22 -2.24 4.09 5.98
CA TYR A 22 -1.37 5.22 5.69
C TYR A 22 0.08 4.76 5.65
N GLY A 23 0.47 3.94 6.61
CA GLY A 23 1.82 3.39 6.61
C GLY A 23 2.09 2.55 5.37
N ALA A 24 1.08 1.78 4.94
CA ALA A 24 1.23 0.98 3.74
C ALA A 24 1.43 1.87 2.52
N ALA A 25 0.66 2.94 2.43
CA ALA A 25 0.81 3.87 1.30
C ALA A 25 2.20 4.50 1.31
N GLN A 26 2.70 4.82 2.49
CA GLN A 26 4.05 5.38 2.58
C GLN A 26 5.10 4.37 2.13
N GLU A 27 4.94 3.13 2.51
CA GLU A 27 5.88 2.10 2.06
C GLU A 27 5.82 1.94 0.55
N ALA A 28 4.62 1.95 -0.01
CA ALA A 28 4.47 1.84 -1.45
C ALA A 28 5.14 3.02 -2.13
N ALA A 29 4.96 4.22 -1.59
CA ALA A 29 5.59 5.40 -2.17
C ALA A 29 7.11 5.25 -2.18
N LYS A 30 7.67 4.71 -1.11
CA LYS A 30 9.11 4.47 -1.07
C LYS A 30 9.52 3.48 -2.14
N GLN A 31 8.77 2.40 -2.30
CA GLN A 31 9.09 1.38 -3.28
C GLN A 31 9.07 1.98 -4.68
N TRP A 32 8.11 2.85 -4.93
CA TRP A 32 7.96 3.47 -6.25
C TRP A 32 8.76 4.75 -6.38
N LYS A 33 9.50 5.14 -5.33
CA LYS A 33 10.31 6.36 -5.33
C LYS A 33 9.48 7.59 -5.59
N LEU A 34 8.31 7.61 -4.99
CA LEU A 34 7.42 8.75 -5.10
C LEU A 34 7.63 9.66 -3.90
N LYS A 35 7.33 10.93 -4.08
CA LYS A 35 7.53 11.91 -3.03
C LYS A 35 6.40 11.94 -2.03
N SER A 36 5.24 11.44 -2.40
CA SER A 36 4.10 11.47 -1.51
C SER A 36 3.23 10.27 -1.78
N THR A 37 2.22 10.10 -0.91
CA THR A 37 1.29 9.01 -1.07
C THR A 37 0.12 9.38 -1.97
N SER A 38 0.19 10.53 -2.60
CA SER A 38 -0.88 10.97 -3.48
C SER A 38 -1.06 9.98 -4.62
N GLY A 39 -2.29 9.62 -4.89
CA GLY A 39 -2.57 8.68 -5.97
C GLY A 39 -2.41 7.23 -5.59
N ILE A 40 -2.03 6.94 -4.37
CA ILE A 40 -1.88 5.56 -3.91
C ILE A 40 -3.09 5.15 -3.10
N ASP A 41 -3.71 4.03 -3.49
CA ASP A 41 -4.80 3.45 -2.73
C ASP A 41 -4.28 2.24 -1.99
N ALA A 42 -4.48 2.21 -0.68
CA ALA A 42 -4.05 1.09 0.12
C ALA A 42 -5.28 0.35 0.64
N TYR A 43 -5.34 -0.94 0.37
CA TYR A 43 -6.45 -1.77 0.81
C TYR A 43 -5.94 -2.84 1.74
N LEU A 44 -6.64 -3.07 2.82
CA LEU A 44 -6.28 -4.12 3.74
C LEU A 44 -6.50 -5.47 3.08
N HIS A 45 -5.45 -6.24 3.05
CA HIS A 45 -5.51 -7.58 2.49
C HIS A 45 -5.73 -8.56 3.62
N THR A 46 -6.95 -9.01 3.79
CA THR A 46 -7.31 -9.83 4.94
C THR A 46 -7.86 -11.16 4.51
N GLU A 47 -7.02 -11.99 3.99
CA GLU A 47 -7.53 -13.29 3.57
C GLU A 47 -7.98 -14.12 4.72
N GLU A 48 -7.36 -13.95 5.85
CA GLU A 48 -7.75 -14.75 6.99
C GLU A 48 -9.03 -14.26 7.61
N ALA A 49 -9.58 -13.20 7.10
CA ALA A 49 -10.76 -12.60 7.71
C ALA A 49 -12.01 -13.44 7.58
N GLN A 50 -12.00 -14.45 6.80
CA GLN A 50 -13.18 -15.25 6.65
C GLN A 50 -13.46 -16.13 7.82
#